data_c1fed7c43daeb6902fb1565fe977c638
#
_entry.id   c1fed7c43daeb6902fb1565fe977c638
#
_cell.length_a   1.000
_cell.length_b   1.000
_cell.length_c   1.000
_cell.angle_alpha   90.00
_cell.angle_beta   90.00
_cell.angle_gamma   90.00
#
_symmetry.space_group_name_H-M   'P 1'
#
loop_
_entity.id
_entity.type
_entity.pdbx_description
1 polymer ?
#
loop_
_entity_poly.entity_id
_entity_poly.type
_entity_poly.pdbx_seq_one_letter_code
_entity_poly.pdbx_strand_id
1 'polypeptide(L)'
;MSTFLITGSNRGIGLELSKQLFKQGHKVIATCRKSSKDLEGIGVQVIEGIDISSEHSLNKLEDNLKGTKLDCLINNAGIAEYNSLNNLDLDSIKNQFNTNALSPLNFTKSMIKYLNLNSKIAFITSRMGSIADNTSGGSYGYRMSKVALTMAAKSLSIDLFKKNIFVAIIHPGLVCTRMTGFTKNGISPEVSAKGILERINNLNSQNTGTFWHSNGEILPF
;
A
#
# COMPACT_ATOMS: atom_id res chain seq x y z
N MET A 1 -0.21 -13.97 17.16
CA MET A 1 0.50 -12.67 17.02
C MET A 1 1.27 -12.69 15.71
N SER A 2 1.00 -11.77 14.79
CA SER A 2 1.65 -11.71 13.47
C SER A 2 2.47 -10.44 13.36
N THR A 3 3.49 -10.42 12.48
CA THR A 3 4.37 -9.28 12.24
C THR A 3 4.01 -8.61 10.91
N PHE A 4 3.68 -7.32 10.97
CA PHE A 4 3.30 -6.50 9.82
C PHE A 4 4.38 -5.45 9.52
N LEU A 5 4.72 -5.27 8.25
CA LEU A 5 5.53 -4.16 7.76
C LEU A 5 4.63 -3.25 6.91
N ILE A 6 4.57 -1.96 7.26
CA ILE A 6 3.68 -0.99 6.60
C ILE A 6 4.51 0.17 6.08
N THR A 7 4.34 0.53 4.80
CA THR A 7 4.98 1.71 4.22
C THR A 7 4.07 2.94 4.28
N GLY A 8 4.65 4.13 4.51
CA GLY A 8 3.89 5.39 4.57
C GLY A 8 2.98 5.50 5.80
N SER A 9 3.49 5.09 6.98
CA SER A 9 2.71 4.92 8.20
C SER A 9 2.50 6.20 9.02
N ASN A 10 3.10 7.32 8.66
CA ASN A 10 3.10 8.53 9.50
C ASN A 10 1.80 9.35 9.47
N ARG A 11 0.84 9.01 8.61
CA ARG A 11 -0.46 9.70 8.49
C ARG A 11 -1.49 8.88 7.72
N GLY A 12 -2.75 9.34 7.76
CA GLY A 12 -3.83 8.80 6.94
C GLY A 12 -4.05 7.32 7.14
N ILE A 13 -4.24 6.58 6.05
CA ILE A 13 -4.54 5.14 6.06
C ILE A 13 -3.42 4.34 6.74
N GLY A 14 -2.15 4.63 6.43
CA GLY A 14 -1.01 3.89 7.00
C GLY A 14 -0.88 4.06 8.52
N LEU A 15 -1.16 5.25 9.04
CA LEU A 15 -1.21 5.51 10.47
C LEU A 15 -2.34 4.72 11.15
N GLU A 16 -3.50 4.71 10.51
CA GLU A 16 -4.67 4.04 11.08
C GLU A 16 -4.54 2.51 11.02
N LEU A 17 -3.96 1.96 9.95
CA LEU A 17 -3.58 0.54 9.88
C LEU A 17 -2.63 0.17 11.03
N SER A 18 -1.62 1.01 11.30
CA SER A 18 -0.68 0.79 12.40
C SER A 18 -1.36 0.78 13.76
N LYS A 19 -2.29 1.72 14.01
CA LYS A 19 -3.08 1.78 15.25
C LYS A 19 -3.93 0.54 15.45
N GLN A 20 -4.71 0.15 14.43
CA GLN A 20 -5.64 -0.98 14.54
C GLN A 20 -4.90 -2.31 14.73
N LEU A 21 -3.82 -2.55 13.99
CA LEU A 21 -3.01 -3.76 14.13
C LEU A 21 -2.33 -3.85 15.50
N PHE A 22 -1.78 -2.73 16.00
CA PHE A 22 -1.19 -2.70 17.33
C PHE A 22 -2.23 -2.97 18.41
N LYS A 23 -3.42 -2.36 18.31
CA LYS A 23 -4.55 -2.60 19.22
C LYS A 23 -5.03 -4.06 19.21
N GLN A 24 -4.87 -4.76 18.08
CA GLN A 24 -5.18 -6.19 17.93
C GLN A 24 -4.08 -7.11 18.46
N GLY A 25 -3.00 -6.57 19.03
CA GLY A 25 -1.90 -7.34 19.61
C GLY A 25 -0.88 -7.85 18.58
N HIS A 26 -0.83 -7.28 17.39
CA HIS A 26 0.17 -7.61 16.38
C HIS A 26 1.48 -6.81 16.58
N LYS A 27 2.60 -7.37 16.12
CA LYS A 27 3.85 -6.62 15.97
C LYS A 27 3.79 -5.79 14.69
N VAL A 28 3.94 -4.47 14.81
CA VAL A 28 3.90 -3.55 13.67
C VAL A 28 5.25 -2.86 13.50
N ILE A 29 5.80 -2.95 12.30
CA ILE A 29 6.97 -2.22 11.84
C ILE A 29 6.46 -1.15 10.88
N ALA A 30 6.43 0.08 11.35
CA ALA A 30 5.90 1.23 10.64
C ALA A 30 7.04 2.01 9.98
N THR A 31 7.06 2.09 8.64
CA THR A 31 8.10 2.85 7.93
C THR A 31 7.57 4.15 7.37
N CYS A 32 8.39 5.19 7.40
CA CYS A 32 8.07 6.51 6.86
C CYS A 32 9.33 7.32 6.57
N ARG A 33 9.21 8.39 5.76
CA ARG A 33 10.31 9.33 5.53
C ARG A 33 10.60 10.20 6.75
N LYS A 34 9.53 10.69 7.39
CA LYS A 34 9.58 11.47 8.63
C LYS A 34 8.44 11.02 9.52
N SER A 35 8.76 10.72 10.78
CA SER A 35 7.78 10.30 11.78
C SER A 35 6.79 11.42 12.14
N SER A 36 5.77 11.06 12.88
CA SER A 36 4.80 11.98 13.45
C SER A 36 4.54 11.63 14.91
N LYS A 37 4.17 12.63 15.72
CA LYS A 37 3.79 12.43 17.13
C LYS A 37 2.68 11.38 17.28
N ASP A 38 1.73 11.37 16.35
CA ASP A 38 0.63 10.40 16.34
C ASP A 38 1.14 8.97 16.13
N LEU A 39 2.15 8.76 15.27
CA LEU A 39 2.74 7.44 15.03
C LEU A 39 3.58 6.97 16.23
N GLU A 40 4.39 7.86 16.79
CA GLU A 40 5.25 7.59 17.95
C GLU A 40 4.42 7.24 19.19
N GLY A 41 3.27 7.89 19.36
CA GLY A 41 2.35 7.65 20.49
C GLY A 41 1.62 6.31 20.46
N ILE A 42 1.70 5.53 19.35
CA ILE A 42 1.02 4.22 19.26
C ILE A 42 1.77 3.14 20.05
N GLY A 43 3.12 3.19 20.09
CA GLY A 43 3.97 2.15 20.67
C GLY A 43 4.43 1.08 19.67
N VAL A 44 4.30 1.31 18.37
CA VAL A 44 4.82 0.44 17.31
C VAL A 44 6.32 0.65 17.08
N GLN A 45 6.99 -0.29 16.44
CA GLN A 45 8.36 -0.09 15.98
C GLN A 45 8.37 0.88 14.78
N VAL A 46 8.89 2.08 14.96
CA VAL A 46 9.01 3.08 13.90
C VAL A 46 10.41 3.05 13.30
N ILE A 47 10.50 2.94 11.97
CA ILE A 47 11.75 3.07 11.22
C ILE A 47 11.61 4.30 10.31
N GLU A 48 12.18 5.41 10.77
CA GLU A 48 12.18 6.69 10.07
C GLU A 48 13.30 6.77 9.01
N GLY A 49 13.13 7.66 8.04
CA GLY A 49 14.10 7.90 6.96
C GLY A 49 13.99 6.87 5.84
N ILE A 50 12.88 6.14 5.77
CA ILE A 50 12.64 5.17 4.71
C ILE A 50 11.83 5.82 3.57
N ASP A 51 12.51 6.07 2.46
CA ASP A 51 11.92 6.38 1.17
C ASP A 51 11.95 5.11 0.32
N ILE A 52 10.78 4.60 -0.07
CA ILE A 52 10.67 3.34 -0.83
C ILE A 52 11.28 3.41 -2.23
N SER A 53 11.56 4.62 -2.73
CA SER A 53 12.23 4.85 -4.03
C SER A 53 13.76 4.89 -3.94
N SER A 54 14.32 4.87 -2.72
CA SER A 54 15.76 5.00 -2.47
C SER A 54 16.38 3.66 -2.10
N GLU A 55 17.37 3.23 -2.85
CA GLU A 55 18.14 2.02 -2.56
C GLU A 55 18.86 2.12 -1.19
N HIS A 56 19.41 3.29 -0.86
CA HIS A 56 20.01 3.53 0.45
C HIS A 56 19.00 3.29 1.59
N SER A 57 17.76 3.73 1.42
CA SER A 57 16.69 3.50 2.41
C SER A 57 16.34 2.02 2.53
N LEU A 58 16.37 1.26 1.42
CA LEU A 58 16.13 -0.18 1.45
C LEU A 58 17.22 -0.89 2.27
N ASN A 59 18.50 -0.58 2.07
CA ASN A 59 19.60 -1.15 2.81
C ASN A 59 19.47 -0.85 4.32
N LYS A 60 19.14 0.40 4.68
CA LYS A 60 18.85 0.79 6.08
C LYS A 60 17.72 -0.04 6.67
N LEU A 61 16.63 -0.26 5.92
CA LEU A 61 15.51 -1.06 6.38
C LEU A 61 15.93 -2.52 6.58
N GLU A 62 16.66 -3.10 5.64
CA GLU A 62 17.15 -4.47 5.72
C GLU A 62 18.01 -4.70 6.96
N ASP A 63 18.88 -3.74 7.32
CA ASP A 63 19.67 -3.80 8.56
C ASP A 63 18.79 -3.85 9.82
N ASN A 64 17.67 -3.11 9.81
CA ASN A 64 16.71 -3.10 10.92
C ASN A 64 15.80 -4.36 10.95
N LEU A 65 15.73 -5.10 9.85
CA LEU A 65 14.91 -6.33 9.74
C LEU A 65 15.72 -7.61 10.00
N LYS A 66 17.03 -7.53 10.30
CA LYS A 66 17.88 -8.71 10.58
C LYS A 66 17.23 -9.60 11.65
N GLY A 67 17.06 -10.89 11.32
CA GLY A 67 16.41 -11.86 12.21
C GLY A 67 14.89 -11.73 12.33
N THR A 68 14.27 -10.76 11.65
CA THR A 68 12.82 -10.60 11.65
C THR A 68 12.19 -11.35 10.49
N LYS A 69 11.07 -12.02 10.75
CA LYS A 69 10.20 -12.59 9.73
C LYS A 69 8.87 -11.84 9.71
N LEU A 70 8.33 -11.68 8.50
CA LEU A 70 7.11 -10.92 8.24
C LEU A 70 5.97 -11.86 7.85
N ASP A 71 4.82 -11.67 8.45
CA ASP A 71 3.58 -12.36 8.07
C ASP A 71 2.77 -11.55 7.07
N CYS A 72 2.95 -10.23 7.06
CA CYS A 72 2.28 -9.36 6.10
C CYS A 72 3.12 -8.13 5.75
N LEU A 73 3.18 -7.82 4.45
CA LEU A 73 3.71 -6.58 3.90
C LEU A 73 2.57 -5.74 3.35
N ILE A 74 2.43 -4.48 3.80
CA ILE A 74 1.43 -3.54 3.30
C ILE A 74 2.12 -2.39 2.57
N ASN A 75 2.05 -2.40 1.24
CA ASN A 75 2.50 -1.32 0.37
C ASN A 75 1.43 -0.23 0.33
N ASN A 76 1.53 0.74 1.25
CA ASN A 76 0.57 1.84 1.38
C ASN A 76 1.13 3.19 0.94
N ALA A 77 2.44 3.39 0.96
CA ALA A 77 3.05 4.64 0.51
C ALA A 77 2.67 4.99 -0.93
N GLY A 78 2.38 6.26 -1.17
CA GLY A 78 2.05 6.76 -2.51
C GLY A 78 1.81 8.25 -2.51
N ILE A 79 1.74 8.82 -3.72
CA ILE A 79 1.45 10.23 -3.99
C ILE A 79 0.32 10.35 -5.02
N ALA A 80 -0.36 11.49 -5.03
CA ALA A 80 -1.34 11.82 -6.05
C ALA A 80 -1.18 13.30 -6.43
N GLU A 81 -1.03 13.52 -7.72
CA GLU A 81 -1.08 14.84 -8.35
C GLU A 81 -2.07 14.76 -9.53
N TYR A 82 -2.97 15.72 -9.57
CA TYR A 82 -4.07 15.71 -10.52
C TYR A 82 -3.77 16.65 -11.68
N ASN A 83 -3.93 16.16 -12.90
CA ASN A 83 -3.72 16.93 -14.11
C ASN A 83 -4.82 16.63 -15.14
N SER A 84 -4.99 17.56 -16.07
CA SER A 84 -5.88 17.43 -17.21
C SER A 84 -5.05 17.35 -18.51
N LEU A 85 -5.70 17.06 -19.64
CA LEU A 85 -5.04 17.05 -20.93
C LEU A 85 -4.40 18.41 -21.27
N ASN A 86 -5.05 19.50 -20.87
CA ASN A 86 -4.55 20.86 -21.13
C ASN A 86 -3.43 21.30 -20.16
N ASN A 87 -3.20 20.53 -19.10
CA ASN A 87 -2.21 20.84 -18.08
C ASN A 87 -1.43 19.54 -17.72
N LEU A 88 -0.79 18.95 -18.75
CA LEU A 88 0.05 17.78 -18.54
C LEU A 88 1.44 18.20 -18.05
N ASP A 89 1.85 17.61 -16.95
CA ASP A 89 3.20 17.69 -16.42
C ASP A 89 3.84 16.31 -16.48
N LEU A 90 4.72 16.11 -17.45
CA LEU A 90 5.35 14.82 -17.68
C LEU A 90 6.32 14.42 -16.55
N ASP A 91 6.92 15.38 -15.86
CA ASP A 91 7.82 15.08 -14.74
C ASP A 91 7.03 14.67 -13.50
N SER A 92 5.89 15.31 -13.25
CA SER A 92 4.92 14.82 -12.26
C SER A 92 4.42 13.41 -12.58
N ILE A 93 4.11 13.12 -13.86
CA ILE A 93 3.67 11.78 -14.28
C ILE A 93 4.77 10.74 -14.01
N LYS A 94 6.01 11.01 -14.40
CA LYS A 94 7.17 10.14 -14.14
C LYS A 94 7.37 9.90 -12.64
N ASN A 95 7.30 10.97 -11.83
CA ASN A 95 7.43 10.89 -10.37
C ASN A 95 6.33 10.01 -9.76
N GLN A 96 5.08 10.19 -10.18
CA GLN A 96 3.96 9.36 -9.72
C GLN A 96 4.13 7.90 -10.14
N PHE A 97 4.57 7.64 -11.38
CA PHE A 97 4.83 6.29 -11.87
C PHE A 97 5.94 5.61 -11.07
N ASN A 98 7.04 6.32 -10.84
CA ASN A 98 8.15 5.82 -10.03
C ASN A 98 7.69 5.51 -8.59
N THR A 99 7.06 6.47 -7.93
CA THR A 99 6.68 6.36 -6.50
C THR A 99 5.57 5.34 -6.27
N ASN A 100 4.56 5.30 -7.16
CA ASN A 100 3.37 4.50 -6.94
C ASN A 100 3.44 3.10 -7.55
N ALA A 101 4.33 2.83 -8.53
CA ALA A 101 4.39 1.55 -9.23
C ALA A 101 5.78 0.89 -9.14
N LEU A 102 6.82 1.53 -9.64
CA LEU A 102 8.16 0.94 -9.66
C LEU A 102 8.71 0.73 -8.25
N SER A 103 8.60 1.73 -7.39
CA SER A 103 9.14 1.66 -6.03
C SER A 103 8.46 0.58 -5.18
N PRO A 104 7.13 0.44 -5.12
CA PRO A 104 6.49 -0.66 -4.40
C PRO A 104 6.85 -2.04 -4.95
N LEU A 105 7.02 -2.18 -6.27
CA LEU A 105 7.45 -3.44 -6.88
C LEU A 105 8.88 -3.80 -6.44
N ASN A 106 9.83 -2.87 -6.56
CA ASN A 106 11.22 -3.08 -6.15
C ASN A 106 11.34 -3.29 -4.63
N PHE A 107 10.59 -2.52 -3.84
CA PHE A 107 10.49 -2.69 -2.39
C PHE A 107 9.99 -4.09 -2.03
N THR A 108 8.91 -4.55 -2.67
CA THR A 108 8.38 -5.90 -2.46
C THR A 108 9.41 -6.96 -2.80
N LYS A 109 10.10 -6.84 -3.94
CA LYS A 109 11.18 -7.75 -4.35
C LYS A 109 12.24 -7.89 -3.25
N SER A 110 12.68 -6.79 -2.65
CA SER A 110 13.68 -6.80 -1.57
C SER A 110 13.14 -7.42 -0.28
N MET A 111 11.84 -7.32 -0.03
CA MET A 111 11.20 -7.82 1.20
C MET A 111 10.81 -9.31 1.13
N ILE A 112 10.76 -9.93 -0.06
CA ILE A 112 10.35 -11.35 -0.21
C ILE A 112 11.17 -12.29 0.69
N LYS A 113 12.47 -12.05 0.85
CA LYS A 113 13.37 -12.88 1.69
C LYS A 113 13.03 -12.86 3.19
N TYR A 114 12.26 -11.87 3.63
CA TYR A 114 11.79 -11.73 5.01
C TYR A 114 10.41 -12.34 5.24
N LEU A 115 9.68 -12.69 4.17
CA LEU A 115 8.33 -13.22 4.27
C LEU A 115 8.32 -14.68 4.74
N ASN A 116 7.39 -15.00 5.64
CA ASN A 116 7.09 -16.36 6.06
C ASN A 116 6.33 -17.14 4.98
N LEU A 117 6.24 -18.45 5.12
CA LEU A 117 5.25 -19.26 4.41
C LEU A 117 3.83 -18.80 4.81
N ASN A 118 2.92 -18.81 3.86
CA ASN A 118 1.54 -18.35 4.01
C ASN A 118 1.42 -16.85 4.36
N SER A 119 2.48 -16.08 4.12
CA SER A 119 2.45 -14.64 4.31
C SER A 119 1.60 -13.94 3.24
N LYS A 120 1.30 -12.68 3.51
CA LYS A 120 0.43 -11.87 2.67
C LYS A 120 1.12 -10.59 2.24
N ILE A 121 0.81 -10.13 1.04
CA ILE A 121 1.23 -8.83 0.53
C ILE A 121 -0.01 -8.06 0.14
N ALA A 122 -0.18 -6.85 0.64
CA ALA A 122 -1.25 -5.96 0.23
C ALA A 122 -0.70 -4.75 -0.50
N PHE A 123 -1.27 -4.43 -1.66
CA PHE A 123 -1.01 -3.20 -2.40
C PHE A 123 -2.21 -2.29 -2.29
N ILE A 124 -2.00 -1.09 -1.71
CA ILE A 124 -3.03 -0.06 -1.66
C ILE A 124 -2.99 0.71 -2.98
N THR A 125 -3.88 0.32 -3.86
CA THR A 125 -4.03 0.91 -5.19
C THR A 125 -5.18 1.92 -5.23
N SER A 126 -5.91 2.01 -6.32
CA SER A 126 -7.08 2.89 -6.47
C SER A 126 -8.01 2.35 -7.54
N ARG A 127 -9.34 2.55 -7.38
CA ARG A 127 -10.32 2.39 -8.45
C ARG A 127 -9.93 3.17 -9.72
N MET A 128 -9.23 4.30 -9.56
CA MET A 128 -8.67 5.05 -10.68
C MET A 128 -7.60 4.29 -11.48
N GLY A 129 -7.09 3.16 -10.99
CA GLY A 129 -6.24 2.22 -11.69
C GLY A 129 -7.02 1.12 -12.45
N SER A 130 -8.34 1.14 -12.45
CA SER A 130 -9.16 0.29 -13.31
C SER A 130 -9.34 0.93 -14.69
N ILE A 131 -9.09 0.17 -15.75
CA ILE A 131 -9.35 0.62 -17.12
C ILE A 131 -10.86 0.58 -17.41
N ALA A 132 -11.52 -0.51 -17.00
CA ALA A 132 -12.95 -0.71 -17.25
C ALA A 132 -13.83 0.30 -16.48
N ASP A 133 -13.37 0.78 -15.32
CA ASP A 133 -14.09 1.72 -14.45
C ASP A 133 -13.78 3.20 -14.77
N ASN A 134 -12.96 3.46 -15.79
CA ASN A 134 -12.56 4.82 -16.14
C ASN A 134 -13.58 5.50 -17.05
N THR A 135 -14.55 6.15 -16.43
CA THR A 135 -15.62 6.90 -17.13
C THR A 135 -15.42 8.43 -17.12
N SER A 136 -14.41 8.94 -16.37
CA SER A 136 -14.24 10.38 -16.16
C SER A 136 -12.99 10.98 -16.79
N GLY A 137 -12.01 10.16 -17.21
CA GLY A 137 -10.74 10.64 -17.77
C GLY A 137 -9.88 11.44 -16.77
N GLY A 138 -8.94 12.25 -17.27
CA GLY A 138 -8.06 13.09 -16.47
C GLY A 138 -7.11 12.33 -15.53
N SER A 139 -6.38 13.07 -14.71
CA SER A 139 -5.47 12.50 -13.69
C SER A 139 -4.51 11.45 -14.26
N TYR A 140 -3.95 11.73 -15.43
CA TYR A 140 -3.17 10.77 -16.23
C TYR A 140 -2.07 10.10 -15.43
N GLY A 141 -1.22 10.87 -14.75
CA GLY A 141 -0.11 10.34 -13.97
C GLY A 141 -0.56 9.41 -12.85
N TYR A 142 -1.60 9.80 -12.11
CA TYR A 142 -2.12 8.97 -11.03
C TYR A 142 -2.77 7.68 -11.56
N ARG A 143 -3.64 7.77 -12.58
CA ARG A 143 -4.28 6.59 -13.19
C ARG A 143 -3.25 5.62 -13.76
N MET A 144 -2.32 6.13 -14.60
CA MET A 144 -1.25 5.32 -15.19
C MET A 144 -0.39 4.64 -14.12
N SER A 145 -0.04 5.34 -13.04
CA SER A 145 0.74 4.76 -11.96
C SER A 145 -0.04 3.68 -11.18
N LYS A 146 -1.34 3.88 -10.98
CA LYS A 146 -2.16 2.92 -10.23
C LYS A 146 -2.57 1.68 -11.05
N VAL A 147 -2.79 1.81 -12.36
CA VAL A 147 -2.96 0.63 -13.22
C VAL A 147 -1.66 -0.17 -13.33
N ALA A 148 -0.50 0.49 -13.43
CA ALA A 148 0.79 -0.19 -13.43
C ALA A 148 1.03 -0.94 -12.11
N LEU A 149 0.74 -0.34 -10.95
CA LEU A 149 0.80 -1.01 -9.66
C LEU A 149 -0.15 -2.21 -9.59
N THR A 150 -1.38 -2.06 -10.09
CA THR A 150 -2.39 -3.12 -10.13
C THR A 150 -1.92 -4.30 -10.99
N MET A 151 -1.33 -4.03 -12.15
CA MET A 151 -0.73 -5.06 -13.01
C MET A 151 0.46 -5.75 -12.33
N ALA A 152 1.37 -5.00 -11.73
CA ALA A 152 2.51 -5.55 -11.00
C ALA A 152 2.06 -6.47 -9.84
N ALA A 153 1.06 -6.04 -9.07
CA ALA A 153 0.49 -6.83 -7.99
C ALA A 153 -0.22 -8.10 -8.50
N LYS A 154 -0.91 -8.02 -9.65
CA LYS A 154 -1.51 -9.20 -10.30
C LYS A 154 -0.44 -10.20 -10.74
N SER A 155 0.63 -9.75 -11.38
CA SER A 155 1.75 -10.61 -11.77
C SER A 155 2.40 -11.28 -10.56
N LEU A 156 2.67 -10.49 -9.50
CA LEU A 156 3.22 -11.03 -8.24
C LEU A 156 2.31 -12.08 -7.60
N SER A 157 0.98 -11.96 -7.73
CA SER A 157 0.05 -12.97 -7.20
C SER A 157 0.20 -14.34 -7.87
N ILE A 158 0.63 -14.35 -9.13
CA ILE A 158 0.89 -15.56 -9.91
C ILE A 158 2.28 -16.11 -9.58
N ASP A 159 3.30 -15.25 -9.62
CA ASP A 159 4.70 -15.63 -9.41
C ASP A 159 4.96 -16.18 -8.01
N LEU A 160 4.27 -15.62 -7.01
CA LEU A 160 4.46 -15.98 -5.60
C LEU A 160 3.51 -17.09 -5.11
N PHE A 161 2.55 -17.52 -5.94
CA PHE A 161 1.58 -18.53 -5.58
C PHE A 161 2.24 -19.86 -5.14
N LYS A 162 3.23 -20.32 -5.88
CA LYS A 162 3.98 -21.56 -5.55
C LYS A 162 4.80 -21.46 -4.25
N LYS A 163 5.03 -20.23 -3.77
CA LYS A 163 5.69 -19.96 -2.48
C LYS A 163 4.71 -19.82 -1.33
N ASN A 164 3.42 -20.05 -1.57
CA ASN A 164 2.34 -19.80 -0.61
C ASN A 164 2.37 -18.37 -0.05
N ILE A 165 2.65 -17.39 -0.91
CA ILE A 165 2.55 -15.97 -0.58
C ILE A 165 1.39 -15.39 -1.39
N PHE A 166 0.41 -14.81 -0.70
CA PHE A 166 -0.83 -14.35 -1.30
C PHE A 166 -0.85 -12.83 -1.42
N VAL A 167 -1.40 -12.32 -2.51
CA VAL A 167 -1.39 -10.88 -2.85
C VAL A 167 -2.80 -10.32 -2.91
N ALA A 168 -3.07 -9.27 -2.13
CA ALA A 168 -4.29 -8.48 -2.18
C ALA A 168 -4.05 -7.17 -2.95
N ILE A 169 -4.98 -6.81 -3.83
CA ILE A 169 -4.99 -5.56 -4.58
C ILE A 169 -6.21 -4.77 -4.09
N ILE A 170 -5.99 -3.64 -3.41
CA ILE A 170 -7.06 -3.00 -2.64
C ILE A 170 -7.19 -1.52 -2.98
N HIS A 171 -8.39 -1.12 -3.43
CA HIS A 171 -8.83 0.27 -3.42
C HIS A 171 -9.35 0.63 -2.02
N PRO A 172 -8.79 1.65 -1.35
CA PRO A 172 -9.13 1.98 0.04
C PRO A 172 -10.48 2.71 0.19
N GLY A 173 -11.17 3.04 -0.90
CA GLY A 173 -12.28 3.98 -0.94
C GLY A 173 -11.80 5.42 -1.20
N LEU A 174 -12.76 6.35 -1.32
CA LEU A 174 -12.47 7.77 -1.25
C LEU A 174 -12.31 8.12 0.25
N VAL A 175 -11.06 8.35 0.67
CA VAL A 175 -10.74 8.51 2.10
C VAL A 175 -10.43 9.96 2.43
N CYS A 176 -11.02 10.49 3.50
CA CYS A 176 -10.79 11.83 4.02
C CYS A 176 -9.37 11.95 4.60
N THR A 177 -8.40 12.28 3.74
CA THR A 177 -6.99 12.42 4.08
C THR A 177 -6.39 13.68 3.45
N ARG A 178 -5.14 13.98 3.80
CA ARG A 178 -4.40 15.07 3.14
C ARG A 178 -4.30 14.87 1.62
N MET A 179 -4.18 13.64 1.14
CA MET A 179 -4.09 13.32 -0.29
C MET A 179 -5.34 13.73 -1.07
N THR A 180 -6.51 13.67 -0.45
CA THR A 180 -7.81 14.03 -1.03
C THR A 180 -8.31 15.41 -0.59
N GLY A 181 -7.41 16.26 -0.03
CA GLY A 181 -7.77 17.56 0.48
C GLY A 181 -8.80 17.51 1.63
N PHE A 182 -8.81 16.44 2.41
CA PHE A 182 -9.78 16.21 3.49
C PHE A 182 -11.24 16.28 3.01
N THR A 183 -11.51 15.67 1.85
CA THR A 183 -12.85 15.66 1.25
C THR A 183 -13.93 15.20 2.24
N LYS A 184 -15.02 15.96 2.33
CA LYS A 184 -16.16 15.66 3.21
C LYS A 184 -16.99 14.48 2.72
N ASN A 185 -16.90 14.14 1.44
CA ASN A 185 -17.63 13.02 0.83
C ASN A 185 -16.88 11.67 0.97
N GLY A 186 -15.73 11.66 1.64
CA GLY A 186 -14.93 10.46 1.85
C GLY A 186 -15.26 9.75 3.16
N ILE A 187 -14.94 8.46 3.22
CA ILE A 187 -14.96 7.68 4.46
C ILE A 187 -13.76 8.08 5.33
N SER A 188 -13.87 7.85 6.64
CA SER A 188 -12.74 8.10 7.55
C SER A 188 -11.58 7.11 7.30
N PRO A 189 -10.34 7.48 7.61
CA PRO A 189 -9.20 6.56 7.57
C PRO A 189 -9.42 5.30 8.41
N GLU A 190 -10.14 5.42 9.52
CA GLU A 190 -10.49 4.32 10.42
C GLU A 190 -11.37 3.27 9.71
N VAL A 191 -12.44 3.70 9.05
CA VAL A 191 -13.35 2.82 8.29
C VAL A 191 -12.59 2.16 7.14
N SER A 192 -11.78 2.93 6.41
CA SER A 192 -10.95 2.41 5.32
C SER A 192 -9.96 1.35 5.81
N ALA A 193 -9.21 1.63 6.87
CA ALA A 193 -8.23 0.72 7.43
C ALA A 193 -8.87 -0.59 7.92
N LYS A 194 -10.03 -0.50 8.59
CA LYS A 194 -10.81 -1.68 9.00
C LYS A 194 -11.15 -2.56 7.80
N GLY A 195 -11.70 -1.99 6.74
CA GLY A 195 -12.04 -2.74 5.53
C GLY A 195 -10.82 -3.34 4.83
N ILE A 196 -9.69 -2.62 4.77
CA ILE A 196 -8.43 -3.14 4.25
C ILE A 196 -7.96 -4.36 5.05
N LEU A 197 -7.98 -4.28 6.37
CA LEU A 197 -7.57 -5.39 7.24
C LEU A 197 -8.50 -6.60 7.10
N GLU A 198 -9.79 -6.41 6.90
CA GLU A 198 -10.73 -7.49 6.60
C GLU A 198 -10.38 -8.20 5.28
N ARG A 199 -9.99 -7.45 4.21
CA ARG A 199 -9.54 -8.05 2.94
C ARG A 199 -8.24 -8.84 3.13
N ILE A 200 -7.29 -8.29 3.87
CA ILE A 200 -6.03 -8.97 4.20
C ILE A 200 -6.29 -10.24 5.03
N ASN A 201 -7.15 -10.18 6.04
CA ASN A 201 -7.43 -11.33 6.91
C ASN A 201 -8.06 -12.48 6.12
N ASN A 202 -8.98 -12.20 5.19
CA ASN A 202 -9.67 -13.18 4.35
C ASN A 202 -8.88 -13.63 3.11
N LEU A 203 -7.69 -13.06 2.88
CA LEU A 203 -6.85 -13.41 1.73
C LEU A 203 -6.29 -14.83 1.85
N ASN A 204 -6.43 -15.62 0.79
CA ASN A 204 -6.00 -17.01 0.70
C ASN A 204 -5.69 -17.42 -0.76
N SER A 205 -5.42 -18.70 -1.00
CA SER A 205 -5.08 -19.23 -2.32
C SER A 205 -6.21 -19.12 -3.37
N GLN A 206 -7.47 -19.04 -2.94
CA GLN A 206 -8.61 -18.99 -3.86
C GLN A 206 -8.89 -17.58 -4.37
N ASN A 207 -8.44 -16.56 -3.62
CA ASN A 207 -8.76 -15.17 -3.90
C ASN A 207 -7.52 -14.25 -4.03
N THR A 208 -6.32 -14.82 -4.07
CA THR A 208 -5.09 -14.06 -4.35
C THR A 208 -5.14 -13.41 -5.73
N GLY A 209 -4.69 -12.17 -5.83
CA GLY A 209 -4.70 -11.40 -7.08
C GLY A 209 -6.06 -10.85 -7.47
N THR A 210 -7.06 -10.89 -6.58
CA THR A 210 -8.34 -10.20 -6.77
C THR A 210 -8.20 -8.72 -6.45
N PHE A 211 -8.86 -7.87 -7.23
CA PHE A 211 -8.93 -6.44 -7.01
C PHE A 211 -10.20 -6.09 -6.23
N TRP A 212 -10.04 -5.62 -5.01
CA TRP A 212 -11.15 -5.26 -4.13
C TRP A 212 -11.24 -3.78 -3.82
N HIS A 213 -12.45 -3.32 -3.61
CA HIS A 213 -12.72 -2.18 -2.75
C HIS A 213 -12.60 -2.61 -1.27
N SER A 214 -12.19 -1.70 -0.37
CA SER A 214 -12.11 -1.98 1.07
C SER A 214 -13.43 -2.46 1.69
N ASN A 215 -14.59 -2.10 1.12
CA ASN A 215 -15.91 -2.57 1.57
C ASN A 215 -16.24 -4.03 1.18
N GLY A 216 -15.39 -4.68 0.36
CA GLY A 216 -15.56 -6.06 -0.09
C GLY A 216 -16.09 -6.24 -1.52
N GLU A 217 -16.45 -5.16 -2.21
CA GLU A 217 -16.79 -5.19 -3.62
C GLU A 217 -15.57 -5.65 -4.45
N ILE A 218 -15.79 -6.57 -5.42
CA ILE A 218 -14.78 -6.92 -6.41
C ILE A 218 -14.82 -5.89 -7.52
N LEU A 219 -13.67 -5.26 -7.79
CA LEU A 219 -13.55 -4.26 -8.82
C LEU A 219 -13.04 -4.86 -10.13
N PRO A 220 -13.46 -4.33 -11.28
CA PRO A 220 -12.88 -4.69 -12.57
C PRO A 220 -11.46 -4.09 -12.71
N PHE A 221 -10.62 -4.75 -13.54
CA PHE A 221 -9.30 -4.26 -13.90
C PHE A 221 -9.32 -3.16 -14.95
#